data_16af548a9bce93a5296c4f4a11c622f2
#
_entry.id   16af548a9bce93a5296c4f4a11c622f2
#
_cell.length_a   1.000
_cell.length_b   1.000
_cell.length_c   1.000
_cell.angle_alpha   90.00
_cell.angle_beta   90.00
_cell.angle_gamma   90.00
#
_symmetry.space_group_name_H-M   'P 1'
#
loop_
_entity.id
_entity.type
_entity.pdbx_description
1 polymer ?
#
loop_
_entity_poly.entity_id
_entity_poly.type
_entity_poly.pdbx_seq_one_letter_code
_entity_poly.pdbx_strand_id
1 'polypeptide(L)'
;MNKNFTVKKIVLAAVCLALCMVLPFLTGQIPEIGNMLCPMHIPVLLCGFLCGPAYGAAVGAVAPVLRFIFFGMPKLFPTGAAMCAELAAYGFLAGLLYARLPKKPARLYTALIGAMVGGRIFWGIVMAALMGASGSAFTWSAFVAGAFLNAIPGIIVHILLIPVMVAAIERALPQMKIR
;
A
#
# COMPACT_ATOMS: atom_id res chain seq x y z
N MET A 1 9.33 23.81 -10.47
CA MET A 1 9.36 22.33 -10.36
C MET A 1 9.97 21.79 -11.65
N ASN A 2 11.08 21.06 -11.58
CA ASN A 2 11.82 20.64 -12.78
C ASN A 2 11.03 19.56 -13.53
N LYS A 3 10.61 19.82 -14.79
CA LYS A 3 9.79 18.90 -15.62
C LYS A 3 10.36 17.47 -15.65
N ASN A 4 11.68 17.33 -15.76
CA ASN A 4 12.35 16.03 -15.79
C ASN A 4 12.16 15.22 -14.50
N PHE A 5 12.04 15.88 -13.34
CA PHE A 5 11.80 15.21 -12.06
C PHE A 5 10.36 14.69 -11.94
N THR A 6 9.40 15.44 -12.45
CA THR A 6 7.99 15.03 -12.50
C THR A 6 7.78 13.81 -13.39
N VAL A 7 8.40 13.81 -14.60
CA VAL A 7 8.32 12.68 -15.53
C VAL A 7 8.88 11.40 -14.90
N LYS A 8 10.03 11.46 -14.22
CA LYS A 8 10.61 10.29 -13.53
C LYS A 8 9.68 9.73 -12.47
N LYS A 9 9.00 10.58 -11.69
CA LYS A 9 8.02 10.13 -10.69
C LYS A 9 6.81 9.45 -11.33
N ILE A 10 6.31 9.98 -12.44
CA ILE A 10 5.19 9.38 -13.18
C ILE A 10 5.59 8.00 -13.70
N VAL A 11 6.76 7.87 -14.32
CA VAL A 11 7.26 6.59 -14.82
C VAL A 11 7.40 5.58 -13.68
N LEU A 12 7.99 5.98 -12.56
CA LEU A 12 8.15 5.08 -11.41
C LEU A 12 6.80 4.69 -10.79
N ALA A 13 5.85 5.63 -10.71
CA ALA A 13 4.49 5.33 -10.25
C ALA A 13 3.78 4.35 -11.20
N ALA A 14 3.96 4.49 -12.51
CA ALA A 14 3.45 3.53 -13.49
C ALA A 14 4.08 2.13 -13.34
N VAL A 15 5.38 2.05 -13.07
CA VAL A 15 6.06 0.79 -12.78
C VAL A 15 5.51 0.16 -11.49
N CYS A 16 5.30 0.96 -10.42
CA CYS A 16 4.68 0.48 -9.20
C CYS A 16 3.25 -0.04 -9.45
N LEU A 17 2.47 0.65 -10.27
CA LEU A 17 1.13 0.20 -10.63
C LEU A 17 1.17 -1.13 -11.42
N ALA A 18 2.09 -1.29 -12.36
CA ALA A 18 2.31 -2.54 -13.07
C ALA A 18 2.70 -3.68 -12.12
N LEU A 19 3.57 -3.41 -11.15
CA LEU A 19 3.93 -4.39 -10.10
C LEU A 19 2.73 -4.77 -9.23
N CYS A 20 1.79 -3.85 -8.95
CA CYS A 20 0.53 -4.19 -8.27
C CYS A 20 -0.31 -5.21 -9.07
N MET A 21 -0.20 -5.21 -10.40
CA MET A 21 -0.89 -6.19 -11.24
C MET A 21 -0.18 -7.55 -11.24
N VAL A 22 1.15 -7.55 -11.26
CA VAL A 22 1.96 -8.78 -11.44
C VAL A 22 2.21 -9.53 -10.13
N LEU A 23 2.56 -8.83 -9.04
CA LEU A 23 2.97 -9.47 -7.78
C LEU A 23 1.95 -10.47 -7.21
N PRO A 24 0.63 -10.25 -7.26
CA PRO A 24 -0.33 -11.26 -6.77
C PRO A 24 -0.33 -12.58 -7.54
N PHE A 25 0.24 -12.64 -8.76
CA PHE A 25 0.43 -13.91 -9.45
C PHE A 25 1.48 -14.80 -8.75
N LEU A 26 2.44 -14.21 -8.05
CA LEU A 26 3.43 -14.95 -7.25
C LEU A 26 2.78 -15.73 -6.09
N THR A 27 1.60 -15.31 -5.65
CA THR A 27 0.79 -16.02 -4.63
C THR A 27 -0.20 -17.00 -5.25
N GLY A 28 -0.08 -17.32 -6.54
CA GLY A 28 -0.96 -18.21 -7.29
C GLY A 28 -2.39 -17.71 -7.41
N GLN A 29 -2.66 -16.44 -7.13
CA GLN A 29 -3.99 -15.83 -7.03
C GLN A 29 -4.90 -16.53 -6.00
N ILE A 30 -4.33 -17.22 -5.03
CA ILE A 30 -5.04 -17.86 -3.93
C ILE A 30 -5.43 -16.78 -2.92
N PRO A 31 -6.74 -16.54 -2.68
CA PRO A 31 -7.19 -15.42 -1.85
C PRO A 31 -6.62 -15.43 -0.44
N GLU A 32 -6.51 -16.61 0.17
CA GLU A 32 -5.98 -16.80 1.53
C GLU A 32 -4.51 -16.36 1.62
N ILE A 33 -3.68 -16.83 0.68
CA ILE A 33 -2.24 -16.48 0.62
C ILE A 33 -2.08 -15.00 0.24
N GLY A 34 -2.90 -14.51 -0.69
CA GLY A 34 -2.93 -13.11 -1.09
C GLY A 34 -3.26 -12.17 0.07
N ASN A 35 -4.25 -12.53 0.89
CA ASN A 35 -4.63 -11.77 2.09
C ASN A 35 -3.55 -11.83 3.17
N MET A 36 -2.84 -12.95 3.31
CA MET A 36 -1.75 -13.10 4.28
C MET A 36 -0.51 -12.28 3.89
N LEU A 37 -0.11 -12.32 2.61
CA LEU A 37 1.13 -11.68 2.14
C LEU A 37 0.94 -10.23 1.69
N CYS A 38 -0.29 -9.85 1.36
CA CYS A 38 -0.64 -8.50 0.90
C CYS A 38 0.30 -7.95 -0.19
N PRO A 39 0.54 -8.67 -1.29
CA PRO A 39 1.60 -8.35 -2.25
C PRO A 39 1.41 -7.00 -2.95
N MET A 40 0.19 -6.52 -3.11
CA MET A 40 -0.11 -5.22 -3.71
C MET A 40 0.33 -4.05 -2.83
N HIS A 41 0.48 -4.25 -1.52
CA HIS A 41 0.90 -3.20 -0.59
C HIS A 41 2.36 -2.80 -0.80
N ILE A 42 3.22 -3.75 -1.22
CA ILE A 42 4.65 -3.51 -1.44
C ILE A 42 4.89 -2.38 -2.44
N PRO A 43 4.41 -2.45 -3.71
CA PRO A 43 4.65 -1.39 -4.67
C PRO A 43 3.93 -0.08 -4.33
N VAL A 44 2.79 -0.11 -3.64
CA VAL A 44 2.10 1.11 -3.18
C VAL A 44 2.92 1.84 -2.13
N LEU A 45 3.45 1.15 -1.13
CA LEU A 45 4.34 1.71 -0.12
C LEU A 45 5.63 2.25 -0.75
N LEU A 46 6.24 1.51 -1.67
CA LEU A 46 7.42 1.97 -2.43
C LEU A 46 7.11 3.25 -3.21
N CYS A 47 5.97 3.31 -3.89
CA CYS A 47 5.55 4.52 -4.60
C CYS A 47 5.40 5.71 -3.65
N GLY A 48 4.79 5.50 -2.47
CA GLY A 48 4.70 6.51 -1.43
C GLY A 48 6.07 7.03 -0.99
N PHE A 49 7.02 6.15 -0.68
CA PHE A 49 8.36 6.51 -0.25
C PHE A 49 9.21 7.19 -1.32
N LEU A 50 9.09 6.79 -2.58
CA LEU A 50 9.96 7.26 -3.67
C LEU A 50 9.37 8.42 -4.46
N CYS A 51 8.07 8.40 -4.72
CA CYS A 51 7.39 9.42 -5.54
C CYS A 51 6.67 10.48 -4.69
N GLY A 52 6.34 10.14 -3.44
CA GLY A 52 5.65 11.02 -2.50
C GLY A 52 4.17 10.69 -2.32
N PRO A 53 3.49 11.39 -1.37
CA PRO A 53 2.16 11.00 -0.89
C PRO A 53 1.08 11.00 -1.99
N ALA A 54 1.08 11.98 -2.88
CA ALA A 54 0.06 12.09 -3.93
C ALA A 54 0.13 10.92 -4.93
N TYR A 55 1.33 10.53 -5.36
CA TYR A 55 1.52 9.41 -6.28
C TYR A 55 1.22 8.07 -5.60
N GLY A 56 1.67 7.89 -4.34
CA GLY A 56 1.37 6.70 -3.56
C GLY A 56 -0.13 6.52 -3.36
N ALA A 57 -0.85 7.59 -3.01
CA ALA A 57 -2.31 7.56 -2.88
C ALA A 57 -3.01 7.22 -4.20
N ALA A 58 -2.59 7.83 -5.30
CA ALA A 58 -3.18 7.58 -6.61
C ALA A 58 -2.99 6.14 -7.06
N VAL A 59 -1.77 5.59 -6.95
CA VAL A 59 -1.49 4.18 -7.27
C VAL A 59 -2.30 3.26 -6.37
N GLY A 60 -2.36 3.54 -5.05
CA GLY A 60 -3.13 2.74 -4.10
C GLY A 60 -4.63 2.72 -4.38
N ALA A 61 -5.22 3.86 -4.74
CA ALA A 61 -6.63 3.94 -5.07
C ALA A 61 -6.98 3.21 -6.37
N VAL A 62 -6.11 3.30 -7.38
CA VAL A 62 -6.38 2.77 -8.73
C VAL A 62 -6.07 1.27 -8.83
N ALA A 63 -5.05 0.78 -8.12
CA ALA A 63 -4.56 -0.59 -8.27
C ALA A 63 -5.65 -1.67 -8.05
N PRO A 64 -6.48 -1.66 -6.99
CA PRO A 64 -7.50 -2.69 -6.81
C PRO A 64 -8.60 -2.63 -7.86
N VAL A 65 -8.95 -1.43 -8.35
CA VAL A 65 -9.95 -1.25 -9.41
C VAL A 65 -9.48 -1.86 -10.72
N LEU A 66 -8.25 -1.53 -11.15
CA LEU A 66 -7.67 -2.11 -12.35
C LEU A 66 -7.55 -3.62 -12.24
N ARG A 67 -7.14 -4.11 -11.08
CA ARG A 67 -7.02 -5.55 -10.86
C ARG A 67 -8.38 -6.25 -10.95
N PHE A 68 -9.44 -5.65 -10.43
CA PHE A 68 -10.79 -6.16 -10.61
C PHE A 68 -11.20 -6.19 -12.08
N ILE A 69 -10.93 -5.12 -12.83
CA ILE A 69 -11.29 -5.02 -14.26
C ILE A 69 -10.56 -6.09 -15.08
N PHE A 70 -9.26 -6.32 -14.85
CA PHE A 70 -8.47 -7.25 -15.66
C PHE A 70 -8.56 -8.71 -15.21
N PHE A 71 -8.75 -8.97 -13.90
CA PHE A 71 -8.62 -10.31 -13.34
C PHE A 71 -9.84 -10.74 -12.50
N GLY A 72 -10.86 -9.89 -12.37
CA GLY A 72 -12.07 -10.17 -11.60
C GLY A 72 -11.88 -10.22 -10.08
N MET A 73 -10.68 -9.92 -9.57
CA MET A 73 -10.34 -10.00 -8.14
C MET A 73 -9.45 -8.84 -7.72
N PRO A 74 -9.62 -8.29 -6.48
CA PRO A 74 -10.64 -8.63 -5.47
C PRO A 74 -12.05 -8.22 -5.92
N LYS A 75 -13.11 -8.88 -5.40
CA LYS A 75 -14.50 -8.43 -5.66
C LYS A 75 -14.64 -6.97 -5.22
N LEU A 76 -15.23 -6.15 -6.10
CA LEU A 76 -15.24 -4.69 -5.91
C LEU A 76 -15.95 -4.28 -4.61
N PHE A 77 -17.06 -4.94 -4.28
CA PHE A 77 -17.81 -4.64 -3.06
C PHE A 77 -17.90 -5.89 -2.16
N PRO A 78 -17.71 -5.74 -0.85
CA PRO A 78 -17.19 -4.57 -0.11
C PRO A 78 -15.66 -4.50 -0.12
N THR A 79 -14.98 -5.63 -0.36
CA THR A 79 -13.54 -5.83 -0.16
C THR A 79 -12.68 -4.90 -1.03
N GLY A 80 -12.97 -4.84 -2.33
CA GLY A 80 -12.20 -4.02 -3.27
C GLY A 80 -12.29 -2.53 -2.96
N ALA A 81 -13.49 -2.05 -2.60
CA ALA A 81 -13.69 -0.65 -2.21
C ALA A 81 -12.92 -0.31 -0.92
N ALA A 82 -12.98 -1.19 0.08
CA ALA A 82 -12.18 -1.01 1.30
C ALA A 82 -10.67 -1.07 1.01
N MET A 83 -10.21 -1.95 0.11
CA MET A 83 -8.81 -2.03 -0.32
C MET A 83 -8.35 -0.77 -1.07
N CYS A 84 -9.21 -0.14 -1.89
CA CYS A 84 -8.86 1.11 -2.55
C CYS A 84 -8.55 2.21 -1.52
N ALA A 85 -9.40 2.34 -0.51
CA ALA A 85 -9.22 3.30 0.56
C ALA A 85 -7.99 2.98 1.42
N GLU A 86 -7.81 1.71 1.76
CA GLU A 86 -6.66 1.21 2.52
C GLU A 86 -5.35 1.50 1.81
N LEU A 87 -5.20 1.06 0.55
CA LEU A 87 -3.98 1.23 -0.22
C LEU A 87 -3.68 2.69 -0.53
N ALA A 88 -4.72 3.50 -0.78
CA ALA A 88 -4.55 4.95 -0.89
C ALA A 88 -3.99 5.55 0.39
N ALA A 89 -4.53 5.16 1.55
CA ALA A 89 -4.03 5.61 2.85
C ALA A 89 -2.58 5.12 3.11
N TYR A 90 -2.24 3.89 2.77
CA TYR A 90 -0.87 3.37 2.87
C TYR A 90 0.12 4.21 2.05
N GLY A 91 -0.18 4.42 0.77
CA GLY A 91 0.70 5.19 -0.11
C GLY A 91 0.83 6.65 0.31
N PHE A 92 -0.28 7.26 0.72
CA PHE A 92 -0.30 8.63 1.23
C PHE A 92 0.50 8.78 2.51
N LEU A 93 0.21 7.97 3.53
CA LEU A 93 0.85 8.04 4.84
C LEU A 93 2.34 7.71 4.76
N ALA A 94 2.73 6.70 3.96
CA ALA A 94 4.13 6.36 3.75
C ALA A 94 4.91 7.56 3.22
N GLY A 95 4.43 8.20 2.16
CA GLY A 95 5.08 9.37 1.59
C GLY A 95 5.06 10.59 2.52
N LEU A 96 3.93 10.84 3.19
CA LEU A 96 3.76 11.97 4.09
C LEU A 96 4.66 11.86 5.33
N LEU A 97 4.63 10.72 6.00
CA LEU A 97 5.44 10.49 7.19
C LEU A 97 6.93 10.49 6.85
N TYR A 98 7.29 9.85 5.72
CA TYR A 98 8.68 9.86 5.27
C TYR A 98 9.17 11.27 4.94
N ALA A 99 8.34 12.15 4.40
CA ALA A 99 8.70 13.54 4.14
C ALA A 99 8.83 14.39 5.40
N ARG A 100 7.97 14.15 6.41
CA ARG A 100 7.87 15.01 7.61
C ARG A 100 8.71 14.57 8.79
N LEU A 101 9.01 13.28 8.90
CA LEU A 101 9.81 12.77 10.02
C LEU A 101 11.27 13.24 9.94
N PRO A 102 11.94 13.47 11.07
CA PRO A 102 13.34 13.86 11.14
C PRO A 102 14.24 12.80 10.49
N LYS A 103 15.33 13.23 9.83
CA LYS A 103 16.26 12.37 9.07
C LYS A 103 17.16 11.52 10.00
N LYS A 104 16.54 10.67 10.81
CA LYS A 104 17.22 9.68 11.66
C LYS A 104 17.28 8.32 10.95
N PRO A 105 18.20 7.42 11.31
CA PRO A 105 18.29 6.08 10.72
C PRO A 105 16.96 5.29 10.75
N ALA A 106 16.18 5.46 11.84
CA ALA A 106 14.89 4.81 12.02
C ALA A 106 13.73 5.45 11.22
N ARG A 107 13.95 6.58 10.52
CA ARG A 107 12.89 7.34 9.82
C ARG A 107 12.03 6.45 8.91
N LEU A 108 12.67 5.58 8.13
CA LEU A 108 11.98 4.73 7.18
C LEU A 108 11.10 3.70 7.90
N TYR A 109 11.62 3.06 8.94
CA TYR A 109 10.85 2.10 9.74
C TYR A 109 9.67 2.76 10.46
N THR A 110 9.90 3.93 11.07
CA THR A 110 8.83 4.67 11.75
C THR A 110 7.73 5.08 10.77
N ALA A 111 8.11 5.57 9.58
CA ALA A 111 7.15 5.92 8.54
C ALA A 111 6.41 4.70 8.00
N LEU A 112 7.10 3.57 7.81
CA LEU A 112 6.52 2.32 7.35
C LEU A 112 5.50 1.77 8.34
N ILE A 113 5.87 1.64 9.61
CA ILE A 113 4.98 1.13 10.66
C ILE A 113 3.78 2.07 10.84
N GLY A 114 4.02 3.39 10.86
CA GLY A 114 2.96 4.38 10.96
C GLY A 114 1.97 4.33 9.79
N ALA A 115 2.48 4.14 8.57
CA ALA A 115 1.64 3.96 7.39
C ALA A 115 0.83 2.66 7.46
N MET A 116 1.46 1.56 7.90
CA MET A 116 0.79 0.26 8.04
C MET A 116 -0.33 0.30 9.06
N VAL A 117 -0.09 0.86 10.23
CA VAL A 117 -1.13 1.00 11.28
C VAL A 117 -2.24 1.93 10.80
N GLY A 118 -1.88 3.11 10.28
CA GLY A 118 -2.87 4.08 9.80
C GLY A 118 -3.75 3.54 8.67
N GLY A 119 -3.17 2.85 7.70
CA GLY A 119 -3.92 2.23 6.60
C GLY A 119 -4.86 1.13 7.08
N ARG A 120 -4.44 0.30 8.05
CA ARG A 120 -5.31 -0.73 8.66
C ARG A 120 -6.49 -0.13 9.42
N ILE A 121 -6.26 0.94 10.17
CA ILE A 121 -7.35 1.68 10.84
C ILE A 121 -8.32 2.20 9.78
N PHE A 122 -7.80 2.81 8.71
CA PHE A 122 -8.63 3.37 7.64
C PHE A 122 -9.44 2.28 6.92
N TRP A 123 -8.84 1.12 6.64
CA TRP A 123 -9.52 -0.06 6.12
C TRP A 123 -10.67 -0.50 7.04
N GLY A 124 -10.42 -0.58 8.34
CA GLY A 124 -11.44 -0.98 9.32
C GLY A 124 -12.63 -0.03 9.36
N ILE A 125 -12.38 1.28 9.33
CA ILE A 125 -13.44 2.30 9.30
C ILE A 125 -14.28 2.17 8.03
N VAL A 126 -13.64 2.06 6.87
CA VAL A 126 -14.35 1.94 5.58
C VAL A 126 -15.11 0.61 5.51
N MET A 127 -14.50 -0.50 5.97
CA MET A 127 -15.17 -1.80 5.98
C MET A 127 -16.40 -1.79 6.90
N ALA A 128 -16.28 -1.19 8.09
CA ALA A 128 -17.41 -1.05 9.01
C ALA A 128 -18.55 -0.22 8.39
N ALA A 129 -18.22 0.87 7.70
CA ALA A 129 -19.21 1.70 7.01
C ALA A 129 -19.91 0.95 5.87
N LEU A 130 -19.14 0.22 5.03
CA LEU A 130 -19.68 -0.54 3.91
C LEU A 130 -20.54 -1.72 4.36
N MET A 131 -20.12 -2.45 5.39
CA MET A 131 -20.87 -3.58 5.95
C MET A 131 -22.12 -3.09 6.67
N GLY A 132 -22.05 -1.99 7.45
CA GLY A 132 -23.20 -1.36 8.08
C GLY A 132 -24.24 -0.91 7.06
N ALA A 133 -23.82 -0.29 5.96
CA ALA A 133 -24.72 0.10 4.85
C ALA A 133 -25.40 -1.08 4.16
N SER A 134 -24.76 -2.26 4.15
CA SER A 134 -25.33 -3.50 3.60
C SER A 134 -26.17 -4.30 4.62
N GLY A 135 -26.41 -3.77 5.82
CA GLY A 135 -27.15 -4.46 6.87
C GLY A 135 -26.40 -5.61 7.56
N SER A 136 -25.10 -5.71 7.34
CA SER A 136 -24.24 -6.74 7.93
C SER A 136 -23.43 -6.18 9.10
N ALA A 137 -23.24 -6.98 10.17
CA ALA A 137 -22.44 -6.56 11.30
C ALA A 137 -20.93 -6.78 11.01
N PHE A 138 -20.15 -5.72 11.18
CA PHE A 138 -18.67 -5.82 11.20
C PHE A 138 -18.21 -5.77 12.66
N THR A 139 -17.80 -6.92 13.17
CA THR A 139 -17.43 -7.06 14.58
C THR A 139 -15.99 -6.64 14.84
N TRP A 140 -15.67 -6.27 16.07
CA TRP A 140 -14.31 -5.97 16.49
C TRP A 140 -13.36 -7.17 16.28
N SER A 141 -13.84 -8.39 16.52
CA SER A 141 -13.06 -9.61 16.27
C SER A 141 -12.74 -9.79 14.77
N ALA A 142 -13.68 -9.49 13.88
CA ALA A 142 -13.45 -9.53 12.43
C ALA A 142 -12.42 -8.47 12.00
N PHE A 143 -12.44 -7.28 12.60
CA PHE A 143 -11.43 -6.25 12.37
C PHE A 143 -10.04 -6.72 12.81
N VAL A 144 -9.88 -7.20 14.03
CA VAL A 144 -8.59 -7.65 14.55
C VAL A 144 -8.04 -8.84 13.74
N ALA A 145 -8.90 -9.79 13.38
CA ALA A 145 -8.51 -10.92 12.55
C ALA A 145 -8.05 -10.47 11.16
N GLY A 146 -8.82 -9.65 10.46
CA GLY A 146 -8.50 -9.19 9.11
C GLY A 146 -7.35 -8.20 9.06
N ALA A 147 -7.31 -7.24 9.99
CA ALA A 147 -6.29 -6.19 10.00
C ALA A 147 -4.91 -6.69 10.44
N PHE A 148 -4.85 -7.62 11.38
CA PHE A 148 -3.60 -7.99 12.03
C PHE A 148 -3.30 -9.49 11.94
N LEU A 149 -4.16 -10.36 12.48
CA LEU A 149 -3.82 -11.78 12.64
C LEU A 149 -3.55 -12.47 11.30
N ASN A 150 -4.43 -12.29 10.33
CA ASN A 150 -4.27 -12.89 9.01
C ASN A 150 -3.14 -12.26 8.19
N ALA A 151 -2.73 -11.03 8.52
CA ALA A 151 -1.71 -10.29 7.78
C ALA A 151 -0.31 -10.35 8.42
N ILE A 152 -0.11 -11.08 9.53
CA ILE A 152 1.19 -11.19 10.20
C ILE A 152 2.33 -11.55 9.23
N PRO A 153 2.20 -12.56 8.35
CA PRO A 153 3.28 -12.90 7.41
C PRO A 153 3.60 -11.73 6.46
N GLY A 154 2.59 -11.06 5.95
CA GLY A 154 2.76 -9.88 5.10
C GLY A 154 3.43 -8.71 5.82
N ILE A 155 3.04 -8.45 7.07
CA ILE A 155 3.65 -7.41 7.90
C ILE A 155 5.15 -7.67 8.06
N ILE A 156 5.55 -8.90 8.35
CA ILE A 156 6.97 -9.28 8.49
C ILE A 156 7.71 -9.06 7.16
N VAL A 157 7.13 -9.54 6.05
CA VAL A 157 7.72 -9.36 4.72
C VAL A 157 7.88 -7.87 4.38
N HIS A 158 6.87 -7.04 4.66
CA HIS A 158 6.96 -5.60 4.40
C HIS A 158 8.06 -4.92 5.23
N ILE A 159 8.19 -5.24 6.52
CA ILE A 159 9.20 -4.66 7.42
C ILE A 159 10.62 -5.04 6.98
N LEU A 160 10.81 -6.24 6.44
CA LEU A 160 12.13 -6.70 5.98
C LEU A 160 12.44 -6.21 4.55
N LEU A 161 11.48 -6.35 3.63
CA LEU A 161 11.73 -6.14 2.20
C LEU A 161 11.73 -4.66 1.81
N ILE A 162 10.76 -3.87 2.29
CA ILE A 162 10.58 -2.48 1.86
C ILE A 162 11.78 -1.61 2.19
N PRO A 163 12.37 -1.65 3.40
CA PRO A 163 13.56 -0.84 3.69
C PRO A 163 14.76 -1.18 2.81
N VAL A 164 14.96 -2.45 2.50
CA VAL A 164 16.03 -2.90 1.61
C VAL A 164 15.81 -2.37 0.19
N MET A 165 14.58 -2.48 -0.33
CA MET A 165 14.23 -1.99 -1.67
C MET A 165 14.35 -0.47 -1.77
N VAL A 166 13.83 0.27 -0.79
CA VAL A 166 13.95 1.74 -0.77
C VAL A 166 15.42 2.16 -0.73
N ALA A 167 16.23 1.55 0.13
CA ALA A 167 17.65 1.85 0.22
C ALA A 167 18.40 1.54 -1.08
N ALA A 168 18.09 0.41 -1.74
CA ALA A 168 18.69 0.02 -3.00
C ALA A 168 18.31 1.01 -4.13
N ILE A 169 17.04 1.38 -4.22
CA ILE A 169 16.55 2.30 -5.25
C ILE A 169 17.09 3.72 -5.00
N GLU A 170 17.15 4.20 -3.76
CA GLU A 170 17.72 5.51 -3.43
C GLU A 170 19.22 5.59 -3.73
N ARG A 171 19.95 4.46 -3.65
CA ARG A 171 21.37 4.38 -4.07
C ARG A 171 21.50 4.40 -5.59
N ALA A 172 20.65 3.68 -6.30
CA ALA A 172 20.67 3.62 -7.76
C ALA A 172 20.15 4.92 -8.41
N LEU A 173 19.19 5.59 -7.77
CA LEU A 173 18.53 6.80 -8.26
C LEU A 173 18.56 7.92 -7.20
N PRO A 174 19.74 8.53 -6.89
CA PRO A 174 19.86 9.53 -5.82
C PRO A 174 18.94 10.73 -5.98
N GLN A 175 18.56 11.05 -7.22
CA GLN A 175 17.64 12.14 -7.56
C GLN A 175 16.18 11.88 -7.14
N MET A 176 15.81 10.65 -6.81
CA MET A 176 14.46 10.26 -6.36
C MET A 176 14.29 10.35 -4.85
N LYS A 177 15.38 10.57 -4.11
CA LYS A 177 15.33 10.68 -2.66
C LYS A 177 14.45 11.84 -2.22
N ILE A 178 13.43 11.57 -1.43
CA ILE A 178 12.58 12.59 -0.81
C ILE A 178 13.41 13.30 0.27
N ARG A 179 13.71 14.59 0.04
CA ARG A 179 14.46 15.45 0.94
C ARG A 179 13.63 15.92 2.13
#